data_dcd6037237429c5d1774936507a37879
#
_entry.id   dcd6037237429c5d1774936507a37879
#
_cell.length_a   1.000
_cell.length_b   1.000
_cell.length_c   1.000
_cell.angle_alpha   90.00
_cell.angle_beta   90.00
_cell.angle_gamma   90.00
#
_symmetry.space_group_name_H-M   'P 1'
#
loop_
_entity.id
_entity.type
_entity.pdbx_description
1 polymer ?
#
loop_
_entity_poly.entity_id
_entity_poly.type
_entity_poly.pdbx_seq_one_letter_code
_entity_poly.pdbx_strand_id
1 'polypeptide(L)'
;MPPAEPPAIRSGVKSRSGGKPLVVIDAGHGGKDVGAIAVTGGYEKDITLAIAREAARILRERGRVRVKLTRDEDRFIPLGGRVRIARDARADLFISIHADSAPNDQARGASVYTLSAVASDAIAERLAARENKADIIGGVNLGVEAPEVGEIMVDLARRATNNVSVQFADTLQDGLEEQEVGFRGEFHHFAAFAVLKAPDVPSVLLETGYVTNKSDAERLFSSDGRRRMARGIARAIERHLTGK
;
A
#
# COMPACT_ATOMS: atom_id res chain seq x y z
N MET A 1 -3.02 33.49 25.67
CA MET A 1 -3.74 32.21 25.65
C MET A 1 -2.91 31.24 24.82
N PRO A 2 -2.54 30.05 25.29
CA PRO A 2 -1.90 29.05 24.45
C PRO A 2 -2.89 28.58 23.36
N PRO A 3 -2.41 28.18 22.16
CA PRO A 3 -3.28 27.67 21.12
C PRO A 3 -3.96 26.38 21.61
N ALA A 4 -5.24 26.24 21.29
CA ALA A 4 -6.03 25.07 21.64
C ALA A 4 -5.39 23.82 21.01
N GLU A 5 -5.20 22.77 21.80
CA GLU A 5 -4.80 21.44 21.31
C GLU A 5 -5.82 20.98 20.26
N PRO A 6 -5.33 20.45 19.12
CA PRO A 6 -6.23 19.87 18.14
C PRO A 6 -7.01 18.70 18.78
N PRO A 7 -8.30 18.53 18.47
CA PRO A 7 -9.11 17.47 19.04
C PRO A 7 -8.50 16.10 18.73
N ALA A 8 -8.30 15.30 19.78
CA ALA A 8 -7.84 13.92 19.65
C ALA A 8 -8.79 13.15 18.72
N ILE A 9 -8.29 12.79 17.54
CA ILE A 9 -9.04 12.03 16.54
C ILE A 9 -9.24 10.63 17.12
N ARG A 10 -10.47 10.34 17.55
CA ARG A 10 -10.87 8.96 17.87
C ARG A 10 -11.01 8.19 16.56
N SER A 11 -9.91 7.63 16.10
CA SER A 11 -9.88 6.77 14.92
C SER A 11 -10.45 5.39 15.27
N GLY A 12 -11.71 5.24 15.02
CA GLY A 12 -12.39 3.94 14.94
C GLY A 12 -13.28 3.97 13.72
N VAL A 13 -12.77 3.47 12.61
CA VAL A 13 -13.57 3.32 11.38
C VAL A 13 -14.66 2.32 11.67
N LYS A 14 -15.95 2.74 11.61
CA LYS A 14 -17.06 1.79 11.71
C LYS A 14 -16.97 0.83 10.53
N SER A 15 -16.81 -0.46 10.81
CA SER A 15 -16.74 -1.49 9.77
C SER A 15 -17.95 -1.42 8.84
N ARG A 16 -17.70 -1.35 7.54
CA ARG A 16 -18.72 -1.31 6.46
C ARG A 16 -19.55 -2.60 6.38
N SER A 17 -19.06 -3.68 6.98
CA SER A 17 -19.70 -5.01 6.95
C SER A 17 -20.40 -5.41 8.27
N GLY A 18 -20.48 -4.51 9.26
CA GLY A 18 -21.17 -4.76 10.54
C GLY A 18 -20.48 -5.78 11.46
N GLY A 19 -19.21 -6.10 11.22
CA GLY A 19 -18.39 -7.03 12.02
C GLY A 19 -17.01 -6.47 12.29
N LYS A 20 -15.99 -7.34 12.51
CA LYS A 20 -14.60 -6.92 12.55
C LYS A 20 -14.22 -6.25 11.24
N PRO A 21 -13.50 -5.10 11.25
CA PRO A 21 -13.08 -4.44 10.03
C PRO A 21 -12.22 -5.36 9.15
N LEU A 22 -12.27 -5.13 7.83
CA LEU A 22 -11.56 -5.91 6.83
C LEU A 22 -10.49 -5.07 6.15
N VAL A 23 -9.25 -5.54 6.20
CA VAL A 23 -8.18 -5.05 5.35
C VAL A 23 -7.94 -5.99 4.17
N VAL A 24 -7.74 -5.41 2.98
CA VAL A 24 -7.17 -6.12 1.84
C VAL A 24 -5.72 -5.71 1.70
N ILE A 25 -4.82 -6.68 1.78
CA ILE A 25 -3.38 -6.50 1.55
C ILE A 25 -3.05 -7.00 0.16
N ASP A 26 -2.53 -6.11 -0.66
CA ASP A 26 -2.10 -6.39 -2.01
C ASP A 26 -0.59 -6.59 -2.04
N ALA A 27 -0.14 -7.72 -2.54
CA ALA A 27 1.26 -7.95 -2.87
C ALA A 27 1.48 -7.52 -4.32
N GLY A 28 2.21 -6.42 -4.52
CA GLY A 28 2.50 -5.89 -5.85
C GLY A 28 3.15 -6.93 -6.77
N HIS A 29 2.99 -6.74 -8.08
CA HIS A 29 3.54 -7.65 -9.11
C HIS A 29 3.02 -9.10 -9.01
N GLY A 30 3.78 -10.06 -9.58
CA GLY A 30 3.47 -11.49 -9.52
C GLY A 30 3.43 -12.15 -10.90
N GLY A 31 3.70 -13.44 -10.97
CA GLY A 31 3.75 -14.20 -12.20
C GLY A 31 4.77 -13.64 -13.19
N LYS A 32 4.31 -13.21 -14.37
CA LYS A 32 5.15 -12.63 -15.44
C LYS A 32 5.72 -11.25 -15.08
N ASP A 33 5.01 -10.50 -14.27
CA ASP A 33 5.47 -9.22 -13.75
C ASP A 33 6.35 -9.45 -12.52
N VAL A 34 7.65 -9.39 -12.72
CA VAL A 34 8.62 -9.63 -11.64
C VAL A 34 8.86 -8.40 -10.76
N GLY A 35 8.40 -7.21 -11.20
CA GLY A 35 8.75 -5.94 -10.57
C GLY A 35 10.22 -5.58 -10.76
N ALA A 36 10.78 -4.84 -9.82
CA ALA A 36 12.19 -4.48 -9.80
C ALA A 36 13.09 -5.68 -9.52
N ILE A 37 14.31 -5.65 -10.08
CA ILE A 37 15.36 -6.66 -9.83
C ILE A 37 16.34 -6.08 -8.82
N ALA A 38 16.57 -6.81 -7.73
CA ALA A 38 17.44 -6.37 -6.66
C ALA A 38 18.93 -6.47 -7.02
N VAL A 39 19.73 -5.54 -6.50
CA VAL A 39 21.20 -5.57 -6.68
C VAL A 39 21.85 -6.81 -6.05
N THR A 40 21.18 -7.45 -5.10
CA THR A 40 21.60 -8.70 -4.45
C THR A 40 21.07 -9.94 -5.17
N GLY A 41 20.36 -9.78 -6.27
CA GLY A 41 19.58 -10.83 -6.93
C GLY A 41 18.18 -10.98 -6.30
N GLY A 42 17.26 -11.60 -7.04
CA GLY A 42 15.87 -11.79 -6.65
C GLY A 42 14.94 -10.69 -7.17
N TYR A 43 13.67 -10.89 -6.98
CA TYR A 43 12.60 -10.09 -7.59
C TYR A 43 11.74 -9.40 -6.53
N GLU A 44 11.25 -8.21 -6.85
CA GLU A 44 10.32 -7.46 -6.01
C GLU A 44 9.07 -8.27 -5.66
N LYS A 45 8.49 -9.00 -6.63
CA LYS A 45 7.30 -9.84 -6.41
C LYS A 45 7.44 -10.83 -5.24
N ASP A 46 8.66 -11.31 -4.98
CA ASP A 46 8.93 -12.28 -3.91
C ASP A 46 8.95 -11.59 -2.54
N ILE A 47 9.54 -10.40 -2.47
CA ILE A 47 9.56 -9.56 -1.27
C ILE A 47 8.14 -9.14 -0.89
N THR A 48 7.39 -8.59 -1.85
CA THR A 48 6.03 -8.09 -1.60
C THR A 48 5.11 -9.19 -1.12
N LEU A 49 5.19 -10.39 -1.73
CA LEU A 49 4.42 -11.56 -1.31
C LEU A 49 4.80 -12.02 0.10
N ALA A 50 6.09 -12.08 0.39
CA ALA A 50 6.58 -12.52 1.71
C ALA A 50 6.14 -11.57 2.83
N ILE A 51 6.24 -10.24 2.62
CA ILE A 51 5.80 -9.24 3.59
C ILE A 51 4.27 -9.29 3.76
N ALA A 52 3.51 -9.36 2.66
CA ALA A 52 2.05 -9.43 2.69
C ALA A 52 1.54 -10.66 3.46
N ARG A 53 2.12 -11.84 3.21
CA ARG A 53 1.81 -13.09 3.93
C ARG A 53 2.11 -12.98 5.42
N GLU A 54 3.27 -12.43 5.77
CA GLU A 54 3.68 -12.29 7.17
C GLU A 54 2.79 -11.28 7.92
N ALA A 55 2.47 -10.14 7.32
CA ALA A 55 1.53 -9.17 7.89
C ALA A 55 0.13 -9.79 8.09
N ALA A 56 -0.35 -10.53 7.07
CA ALA A 56 -1.64 -11.23 7.17
C ALA A 56 -1.63 -12.31 8.26
N ARG A 57 -0.54 -13.05 8.43
CA ARG A 57 -0.38 -14.03 9.51
C ARG A 57 -0.49 -13.36 10.88
N ILE A 58 0.27 -12.28 11.11
CA ILE A 58 0.25 -11.53 12.37
C ILE A 58 -1.16 -11.01 12.70
N LEU A 59 -1.83 -10.42 11.72
CA LEU A 59 -3.18 -9.88 11.90
C LEU A 59 -4.22 -10.97 12.21
N ARG A 60 -4.13 -12.14 11.54
CA ARG A 60 -5.01 -13.28 11.78
C ARG A 60 -4.81 -13.85 13.18
N GLU A 61 -3.57 -13.99 13.63
CA GLU A 61 -3.24 -14.46 14.99
C GLU A 61 -3.77 -13.51 16.07
N ARG A 62 -3.68 -12.21 15.87
CA ARG A 62 -4.25 -11.21 16.78
C ARG A 62 -5.78 -11.17 16.75
N GLY A 63 -6.38 -11.52 15.63
CA GLY A 63 -7.82 -11.71 15.48
C GLY A 63 -8.70 -10.47 15.65
N ARG A 64 -8.13 -9.26 15.61
CA ARG A 64 -8.87 -8.00 15.79
C ARG A 64 -9.49 -7.48 14.49
N VAL A 65 -8.86 -7.77 13.36
CA VAL A 65 -9.29 -7.40 12.00
C VAL A 65 -9.37 -8.65 11.14
N ARG A 66 -10.22 -8.61 10.11
CA ARG A 66 -10.24 -9.63 9.04
C ARG A 66 -9.24 -9.25 7.98
N VAL A 67 -8.60 -10.23 7.36
CA VAL A 67 -7.56 -10.01 6.35
C VAL A 67 -7.84 -10.85 5.11
N LYS A 68 -7.79 -10.20 3.94
CA LYS A 68 -7.79 -10.84 2.63
C LYS A 68 -6.52 -10.41 1.88
N LEU A 69 -5.84 -11.36 1.24
CA LEU A 69 -4.76 -11.07 0.30
C LEU A 69 -5.33 -11.01 -1.11
N THR A 70 -4.77 -10.15 -1.97
CA THR A 70 -5.09 -10.17 -3.40
C THR A 70 -4.52 -11.42 -4.06
N ARG A 71 -3.30 -11.79 -3.69
CA ARG A 71 -2.63 -13.05 -4.04
C ARG A 71 -1.90 -13.62 -2.82
N ASP A 72 -1.90 -14.93 -2.71
CA ASP A 72 -1.15 -15.70 -1.71
C ASP A 72 -0.12 -16.65 -2.35
N GLU A 73 0.03 -16.58 -3.67
CA GLU A 73 0.97 -17.32 -4.48
C GLU A 73 1.61 -16.43 -5.57
N ASP A 74 2.61 -16.94 -6.30
CA ASP A 74 3.23 -16.22 -7.41
C ASP A 74 2.35 -16.27 -8.65
N ARG A 75 1.38 -15.37 -8.72
CA ARG A 75 0.50 -15.17 -9.89
C ARG A 75 0.33 -13.70 -10.20
N PHE A 76 0.14 -13.38 -11.47
CA PHE A 76 -0.18 -12.04 -11.92
C PHE A 76 -1.67 -11.72 -11.68
N ILE A 77 -1.95 -10.51 -11.18
CA ILE A 77 -3.30 -9.94 -11.08
C ILE A 77 -3.26 -8.54 -11.70
N PRO A 78 -4.11 -8.26 -12.71
CA PRO A 78 -4.22 -6.93 -13.29
C PRO A 78 -4.58 -5.87 -12.26
N LEU A 79 -4.13 -4.62 -12.46
CA LEU A 79 -4.39 -3.51 -11.52
C LEU A 79 -5.87 -3.33 -11.22
N GLY A 80 -6.73 -3.33 -12.25
CA GLY A 80 -8.19 -3.29 -12.09
C GLY A 80 -8.76 -4.49 -11.32
N GLY A 81 -8.12 -5.66 -11.43
CA GLY A 81 -8.48 -6.86 -10.66
C GLY A 81 -8.21 -6.70 -9.18
N ARG A 82 -7.07 -6.08 -8.80
CA ARG A 82 -6.71 -5.78 -7.40
C ARG A 82 -7.72 -4.82 -6.77
N VAL A 83 -8.06 -3.75 -7.48
CA VAL A 83 -9.11 -2.78 -7.08
C VAL A 83 -10.45 -3.50 -6.88
N ARG A 84 -10.84 -4.36 -7.83
CA ARG A 84 -12.10 -5.12 -7.76
C ARG A 84 -12.13 -6.05 -6.55
N ILE A 85 -11.04 -6.78 -6.26
CA ILE A 85 -10.94 -7.65 -5.08
C ILE A 85 -11.22 -6.88 -3.78
N ALA A 86 -10.69 -5.66 -3.65
CA ALA A 86 -10.91 -4.82 -2.48
C ALA A 86 -12.38 -4.34 -2.38
N ARG A 87 -12.95 -3.89 -3.49
CA ARG A 87 -14.33 -3.40 -3.55
C ARG A 87 -15.36 -4.51 -3.33
N ASP A 88 -15.22 -5.66 -4.00
CA ASP A 88 -16.13 -6.80 -3.86
C ASP A 88 -16.11 -7.37 -2.43
N ALA A 89 -14.96 -7.30 -1.78
CA ALA A 89 -14.81 -7.67 -0.38
C ALA A 89 -15.39 -6.63 0.60
N ARG A 90 -15.78 -5.43 0.11
CA ARG A 90 -16.17 -4.27 0.93
C ARG A 90 -15.11 -3.97 1.98
N ALA A 91 -13.85 -3.87 1.53
CA ALA A 91 -12.74 -3.60 2.41
C ALA A 91 -12.89 -2.24 3.10
N ASP A 92 -12.51 -2.19 4.36
CA ASP A 92 -12.43 -0.95 5.14
C ASP A 92 -11.11 -0.23 4.90
N LEU A 93 -10.10 -0.96 4.40
CA LEU A 93 -8.77 -0.47 4.05
C LEU A 93 -8.14 -1.35 2.97
N PHE A 94 -7.40 -0.74 2.05
CA PHE A 94 -6.55 -1.40 1.08
C PHE A 94 -5.11 -0.89 1.22
N ILE A 95 -4.14 -1.80 1.25
CA ILE A 95 -2.71 -1.47 1.21
C ILE A 95 -2.02 -2.30 0.14
N SER A 96 -1.40 -1.63 -0.83
CA SER A 96 -0.53 -2.27 -1.83
C SER A 96 0.92 -2.17 -1.38
N ILE A 97 1.64 -3.29 -1.37
CA ILE A 97 3.02 -3.40 -0.89
C ILE A 97 3.94 -3.57 -2.08
N HIS A 98 4.93 -2.69 -2.17
CA HIS A 98 5.95 -2.62 -3.22
C HIS A 98 7.36 -2.51 -2.63
N ALA A 99 8.38 -2.59 -3.49
CA ALA A 99 9.79 -2.38 -3.13
C ALA A 99 10.52 -1.76 -4.34
N ASP A 100 10.57 -0.45 -4.34
CA ASP A 100 10.96 0.40 -5.46
C ASP A 100 12.38 0.16 -6.01
N SER A 101 12.62 0.67 -7.19
CA SER A 101 13.95 0.83 -7.78
C SER A 101 14.20 2.28 -8.17
N ALA A 102 15.39 2.78 -7.88
CA ALA A 102 15.81 4.12 -8.28
C ALA A 102 17.07 4.06 -9.13
N PRO A 103 17.23 5.01 -10.08
CA PRO A 103 18.50 5.14 -10.82
C PRO A 103 19.68 5.50 -9.91
N ASN A 104 19.40 6.13 -8.77
CA ASN A 104 20.38 6.48 -7.74
C ASN A 104 20.40 5.37 -6.67
N ASP A 105 21.52 4.68 -6.55
CA ASP A 105 21.76 3.62 -5.56
C ASP A 105 21.82 4.13 -4.10
N GLN A 106 21.88 5.45 -3.90
CA GLN A 106 21.80 6.07 -2.56
C GLN A 106 20.37 6.24 -2.07
N ALA A 107 19.36 6.13 -2.96
CA ALA A 107 17.96 6.17 -2.55
C ALA A 107 17.65 4.96 -1.65
N ARG A 108 17.14 5.22 -0.44
CA ARG A 108 16.86 4.18 0.57
C ARG A 108 15.74 4.60 1.51
N GLY A 109 15.14 3.62 2.17
CA GLY A 109 14.08 3.81 3.15
C GLY A 109 12.68 3.69 2.56
N ALA A 110 11.70 3.52 3.42
CA ALA A 110 10.31 3.37 3.04
C ALA A 110 9.64 4.71 2.71
N SER A 111 8.60 4.67 1.88
CA SER A 111 7.70 5.80 1.60
C SER A 111 6.29 5.30 1.34
N VAL A 112 5.28 6.14 1.60
CA VAL A 112 3.87 5.82 1.34
C VAL A 112 3.26 6.79 0.37
N TYR A 113 2.34 6.31 -0.45
CA TYR A 113 1.66 7.08 -1.48
C TYR A 113 0.15 6.99 -1.33
N THR A 114 -0.53 8.15 -1.46
CA THR A 114 -1.98 8.24 -1.60
C THR A 114 -2.36 8.71 -3.00
N LEU A 115 -3.62 8.50 -3.38
CA LEU A 115 -4.11 8.86 -4.70
C LEU A 115 -4.24 10.39 -4.87
N SER A 116 -3.67 10.92 -5.95
CA SER A 116 -3.90 12.30 -6.42
C SER A 116 -3.80 12.36 -7.94
N ALA A 117 -4.53 13.28 -8.56
CA ALA A 117 -4.40 13.54 -9.99
C ALA A 117 -3.06 14.23 -10.32
N VAL A 118 -2.52 15.00 -9.37
CA VAL A 118 -1.23 15.71 -9.50
C VAL A 118 -0.25 15.05 -8.54
N ALA A 119 0.94 14.72 -9.01
CA ALA A 119 1.97 14.13 -8.17
C ALA A 119 2.62 15.18 -7.24
N SER A 120 3.08 14.74 -6.06
CA SER A 120 3.80 15.57 -5.09
C SER A 120 5.13 16.07 -5.63
N ASP A 121 5.79 15.25 -6.44
CA ASP A 121 7.09 15.52 -7.03
C ASP A 121 7.35 14.65 -8.27
N ALA A 122 8.42 14.95 -9.01
CA ALA A 122 8.77 14.23 -10.24
C ALA A 122 9.16 12.76 -10.01
N ILE A 123 9.49 12.36 -8.77
CA ILE A 123 9.83 10.97 -8.44
C ILE A 123 8.53 10.18 -8.27
N ALA A 124 7.57 10.72 -7.51
CA ALA A 124 6.24 10.15 -7.34
C ALA A 124 5.53 9.99 -8.70
N GLU A 125 5.66 10.97 -9.60
CA GLU A 125 5.10 10.89 -10.96
C GLU A 125 5.70 9.72 -11.76
N ARG A 126 7.05 9.61 -11.78
CA ARG A 126 7.75 8.53 -12.48
C ARG A 126 7.44 7.16 -11.90
N LEU A 127 7.36 7.05 -10.57
CA LEU A 127 6.98 5.82 -9.90
C LEU A 127 5.56 5.39 -10.32
N ALA A 128 4.58 6.29 -10.21
CA ALA A 128 3.21 5.98 -10.62
C ALA A 128 3.11 5.58 -12.11
N ALA A 129 3.85 6.29 -12.98
CA ALA A 129 3.91 5.95 -14.40
C ALA A 129 4.53 4.55 -14.65
N ARG A 130 5.48 4.12 -13.84
CA ARG A 130 6.06 2.78 -13.92
C ARG A 130 5.10 1.71 -13.43
N GLU A 131 4.54 1.88 -12.24
CA GLU A 131 3.62 0.91 -11.63
C GLU A 131 2.34 0.75 -12.47
N ASN A 132 1.85 1.81 -13.09
CA ASN A 132 0.69 1.74 -13.98
C ASN A 132 0.93 0.93 -15.27
N LYS A 133 2.19 0.57 -15.60
CA LYS A 133 2.52 -0.29 -16.74
C LYS A 133 2.45 -1.79 -16.43
N ALA A 134 2.20 -2.18 -15.18
CA ALA A 134 2.12 -3.59 -14.77
C ALA A 134 1.16 -4.40 -15.64
N ASP A 135 0.02 -3.85 -16.04
CA ASP A 135 -0.96 -4.52 -16.91
C ASP A 135 -0.42 -4.81 -18.30
N ILE A 136 0.40 -3.91 -18.87
CA ILE A 136 1.07 -4.10 -20.16
C ILE A 136 2.07 -5.26 -20.06
N ILE A 137 2.88 -5.28 -18.99
CA ILE A 137 3.86 -6.34 -18.74
C ILE A 137 3.15 -7.69 -18.55
N GLY A 138 2.01 -7.68 -17.85
CA GLY A 138 1.14 -8.83 -17.65
C GLY A 138 0.40 -9.31 -18.91
N GLY A 139 0.51 -8.58 -20.04
CA GLY A 139 -0.14 -8.92 -21.30
C GLY A 139 -1.64 -8.66 -21.32
N VAL A 140 -2.12 -7.72 -20.50
CA VAL A 140 -3.52 -7.29 -20.50
C VAL A 140 -3.79 -6.37 -21.69
N ASN A 141 -4.84 -6.66 -22.46
CA ASN A 141 -5.27 -5.78 -23.55
C ASN A 141 -6.05 -4.60 -22.97
N LEU A 142 -5.49 -3.40 -23.01
CA LEU A 142 -6.06 -2.17 -22.45
C LEU A 142 -7.22 -1.58 -23.30
N GLY A 143 -7.70 -2.31 -24.30
CA GLY A 143 -8.73 -1.83 -25.25
C GLY A 143 -10.17 -1.79 -24.71
N VAL A 144 -10.43 -2.08 -23.44
CA VAL A 144 -11.79 -2.04 -22.85
C VAL A 144 -11.79 -1.12 -21.61
N GLU A 145 -12.06 0.15 -21.83
CA GLU A 145 -12.36 1.09 -20.72
C GLU A 145 -13.71 0.74 -20.11
N ALA A 146 -13.75 0.72 -18.75
CA ALA A 146 -14.99 0.58 -18.02
C ALA A 146 -15.82 1.89 -18.13
N PRO A 147 -17.16 1.83 -18.28
CA PRO A 147 -17.99 3.02 -18.46
C PRO A 147 -18.00 3.93 -17.24
N GLU A 148 -17.93 5.23 -17.49
CA GLU A 148 -18.05 6.30 -16.50
C GLU A 148 -19.45 6.30 -15.87
N VAL A 149 -19.52 6.26 -14.54
CA VAL A 149 -20.78 6.41 -13.79
C VAL A 149 -20.67 7.59 -12.84
N GLY A 150 -21.45 8.64 -13.13
CA GLY A 150 -21.86 9.67 -12.18
C GLY A 150 -20.73 10.48 -11.50
N GLU A 151 -20.09 11.40 -12.23
CA GLU A 151 -18.87 12.12 -11.81
C GLU A 151 -18.91 12.82 -10.44
N ILE A 152 -20.02 13.46 -10.05
CA ILE A 152 -20.08 14.30 -8.83
C ILE A 152 -20.11 13.46 -7.54
N MET A 153 -20.89 12.39 -7.50
CA MET A 153 -21.00 11.50 -6.33
C MET A 153 -19.70 10.71 -6.13
N VAL A 154 -19.03 10.35 -7.23
CA VAL A 154 -17.74 9.65 -7.21
C VAL A 154 -16.63 10.56 -6.67
N ASP A 155 -16.65 11.86 -7.00
CA ASP A 155 -15.62 12.79 -6.51
C ASP A 155 -15.73 13.04 -4.99
N LEU A 156 -16.94 13.21 -4.46
CA LEU A 156 -17.16 13.33 -3.01
C LEU A 156 -16.73 12.06 -2.25
N ALA A 157 -17.07 10.88 -2.78
CA ALA A 157 -16.63 9.61 -2.18
C ALA A 157 -15.10 9.49 -2.20
N ARG A 158 -14.45 9.85 -3.30
CA ARG A 158 -12.98 9.86 -3.42
C ARG A 158 -12.34 10.81 -2.42
N ARG A 159 -12.87 12.00 -2.22
CA ARG A 159 -12.31 12.94 -1.22
C ARG A 159 -12.42 12.38 0.20
N ALA A 160 -13.55 11.79 0.55
CA ALA A 160 -13.75 11.19 1.87
C ALA A 160 -12.80 10.00 2.10
N THR A 161 -12.66 9.09 1.12
CA THR A 161 -11.74 7.96 1.22
C THR A 161 -10.28 8.39 1.23
N ASN A 162 -9.92 9.42 0.47
CA ASN A 162 -8.55 9.93 0.44
C ASN A 162 -8.14 10.55 1.77
N ASN A 163 -9.03 11.26 2.47
CA ASN A 163 -8.75 11.77 3.81
C ASN A 163 -8.44 10.63 4.80
N VAL A 164 -9.18 9.52 4.72
CA VAL A 164 -8.90 8.32 5.53
C VAL A 164 -7.58 7.68 5.12
N SER A 165 -7.24 7.67 3.82
CA SER A 165 -5.95 7.16 3.32
C SER A 165 -4.78 7.96 3.88
N VAL A 166 -4.89 9.30 3.94
CA VAL A 166 -3.86 10.18 4.52
C VAL A 166 -3.70 9.89 6.02
N GLN A 167 -4.79 9.78 6.79
CA GLN A 167 -4.73 9.42 8.20
C GLN A 167 -4.09 8.04 8.42
N PHE A 168 -4.33 7.10 7.51
CA PHE A 168 -3.67 5.80 7.59
C PHE A 168 -2.17 5.90 7.26
N ALA A 169 -1.78 6.75 6.31
CA ALA A 169 -0.36 7.00 6.00
C ALA A 169 0.41 7.48 7.24
N ASP A 170 -0.15 8.40 8.02
CA ASP A 170 0.44 8.87 9.28
C ASP A 170 0.56 7.71 10.31
N THR A 171 -0.52 6.93 10.48
CA THR A 171 -0.52 5.77 11.39
C THR A 171 0.48 4.70 10.94
N LEU A 172 0.69 4.56 9.62
CA LEU A 172 1.64 3.63 9.04
C LEU A 172 3.08 4.07 9.32
N GLN A 173 3.35 5.37 9.24
CA GLN A 173 4.63 5.94 9.62
C GLN A 173 4.98 5.57 11.06
N ASP A 174 4.10 5.88 12.02
CA ASP A 174 4.30 5.55 13.44
C ASP A 174 4.58 4.04 13.64
N GLY A 175 3.76 3.19 13.00
CA GLY A 175 3.89 1.74 13.13
C GLY A 175 5.21 1.20 12.58
N LEU A 176 5.76 1.82 11.55
CA LEU A 176 7.05 1.46 10.96
C LEU A 176 8.22 2.03 11.77
N GLU A 177 8.11 3.26 12.29
CA GLU A 177 9.11 3.86 13.19
C GLU A 177 9.35 3.00 14.44
N GLU A 178 8.28 2.49 15.05
CA GLU A 178 8.36 1.58 16.19
C GLU A 178 9.09 0.27 15.88
N GLN A 179 9.29 -0.05 14.61
CA GLN A 179 10.07 -1.21 14.15
C GLN A 179 11.44 -0.81 13.58
N GLU A 180 11.85 0.44 13.80
CA GLU A 180 13.14 0.98 13.33
C GLU A 180 13.30 0.89 11.80
N VAL A 181 12.21 1.05 11.07
CA VAL A 181 12.23 1.15 9.60
C VAL A 181 12.61 2.57 9.22
N GLY A 182 13.70 2.73 8.48
CA GLY A 182 14.12 4.04 7.98
C GLY A 182 13.24 4.53 6.83
N PHE A 183 13.09 5.85 6.70
CA PHE A 183 12.30 6.51 5.66
C PHE A 183 13.18 7.25 4.67
N ARG A 184 12.63 7.44 3.47
CA ARG A 184 13.24 8.27 2.44
C ARG A 184 12.75 9.71 2.58
N GLY A 185 13.53 10.59 3.24
CA GLY A 185 13.15 12.00 3.40
C GLY A 185 11.74 12.15 3.99
N GLU A 186 10.87 12.87 3.30
CA GLU A 186 9.44 12.90 3.61
C GLU A 186 8.81 11.53 3.34
N PHE A 187 8.02 11.03 4.28
CA PHE A 187 7.46 9.68 4.19
C PHE A 187 6.25 9.60 3.28
N HIS A 188 5.36 10.61 3.33
CA HIS A 188 4.10 10.60 2.61
C HIS A 188 4.18 11.44 1.33
N HIS A 189 3.86 10.81 0.21
CA HIS A 189 3.76 11.39 -1.12
C HIS A 189 2.39 11.09 -1.75
N PHE A 190 2.12 11.65 -2.92
CA PHE A 190 0.89 11.38 -3.65
C PHE A 190 1.12 11.40 -5.17
N ALA A 191 0.40 10.54 -5.91
CA ALA A 191 0.41 10.48 -7.36
C ALA A 191 -0.77 9.66 -7.92
N ALA A 192 -0.87 9.57 -9.24
CA ALA A 192 -1.99 8.94 -9.96
C ALA A 192 -1.83 7.42 -10.11
N PHE A 193 -1.69 6.68 -9.00
CA PHE A 193 -1.58 5.23 -9.02
C PHE A 193 -2.90 4.55 -9.41
N ALA A 194 -2.90 3.73 -10.45
CA ALA A 194 -4.08 3.03 -10.93
C ALA A 194 -4.66 2.06 -9.89
N VAL A 195 -3.81 1.40 -9.11
CA VAL A 195 -4.20 0.44 -8.08
C VAL A 195 -4.94 1.09 -6.90
N LEU A 196 -4.81 2.40 -6.72
CA LEU A 196 -5.47 3.16 -5.64
C LEU A 196 -6.81 3.81 -6.07
N LYS A 197 -7.29 3.55 -7.29
CA LYS A 197 -8.46 4.23 -7.86
C LYS A 197 -9.82 3.73 -7.35
N ALA A 198 -9.89 2.91 -6.29
CA ALA A 198 -11.15 2.54 -5.67
C ALA A 198 -11.82 3.78 -5.06
N PRO A 199 -13.00 4.23 -5.55
CA PRO A 199 -13.61 5.48 -5.05
C PRO A 199 -14.18 5.32 -3.64
N ASP A 200 -14.41 4.10 -3.23
CA ASP A 200 -15.13 3.72 -2.01
C ASP A 200 -14.28 2.93 -1.01
N VAL A 201 -12.98 2.72 -1.27
CA VAL A 201 -12.06 2.02 -0.35
C VAL A 201 -10.85 2.90 -0.07
N PRO A 202 -10.62 3.32 1.19
CA PRO A 202 -9.38 4.00 1.56
C PRO A 202 -8.16 3.15 1.19
N SER A 203 -7.21 3.75 0.48
CA SER A 203 -6.15 2.99 -0.19
C SER A 203 -4.81 3.71 -0.11
N VAL A 204 -3.74 2.96 0.20
CA VAL A 204 -2.35 3.44 0.13
C VAL A 204 -1.47 2.45 -0.62
N LEU A 205 -0.38 2.95 -1.20
CA LEU A 205 0.72 2.14 -1.71
C LEU A 205 1.95 2.40 -0.83
N LEU A 206 2.52 1.33 -0.29
CA LEU A 206 3.72 1.36 0.53
C LEU A 206 4.91 0.83 -0.26
N GLU A 207 5.90 1.68 -0.48
CA GLU A 207 7.24 1.28 -0.87
C GLU A 207 8.03 0.91 0.39
N THR A 208 8.45 -0.34 0.49
CA THR A 208 9.13 -0.86 1.69
C THR A 208 10.61 -0.52 1.74
N GLY A 209 11.14 0.03 0.68
CA GLY A 209 12.53 0.44 0.46
C GLY A 209 12.92 0.27 -1.00
N TYR A 210 14.19 0.45 -1.29
CA TYR A 210 14.74 0.40 -2.65
C TYR A 210 15.58 -0.87 -2.87
N VAL A 211 15.13 -1.77 -3.74
CA VAL A 211 15.90 -2.99 -4.06
C VAL A 211 17.18 -2.72 -4.86
N THR A 212 17.33 -1.52 -5.41
CA THR A 212 18.57 -1.03 -6.03
C THR A 212 19.59 -0.49 -5.02
N ASN A 213 19.20 -0.27 -3.76
CA ASN A 213 20.10 0.06 -2.67
C ASN A 213 20.50 -1.22 -1.94
N LYS A 214 21.82 -1.44 -1.79
CA LYS A 214 22.34 -2.68 -1.20
C LYS A 214 21.83 -2.94 0.22
N SER A 215 21.81 -1.91 1.08
CA SER A 215 21.35 -2.04 2.47
C SER A 215 19.88 -2.37 2.57
N ASP A 216 19.03 -1.71 1.75
CA ASP A 216 17.60 -2.00 1.71
C ASP A 216 17.34 -3.40 1.13
N ALA A 217 18.04 -3.77 0.05
CA ALA A 217 17.92 -5.11 -0.54
C ALA A 217 18.29 -6.20 0.49
N GLU A 218 19.44 -6.10 1.15
CA GLU A 218 19.85 -7.05 2.19
C GLU A 218 18.80 -7.17 3.29
N ARG A 219 18.27 -6.04 3.77
CA ARG A 219 17.20 -5.98 4.78
C ARG A 219 15.92 -6.64 4.29
N LEU A 220 15.44 -6.30 3.10
CA LEU A 220 14.18 -6.79 2.55
C LEU A 220 14.22 -8.28 2.17
N PHE A 221 15.37 -8.79 1.75
CA PHE A 221 15.56 -10.22 1.49
C PHE A 221 15.84 -11.03 2.77
N SER A 222 16.16 -10.39 3.90
CA SER A 222 16.32 -11.08 5.18
C SER A 222 14.96 -11.43 5.80
N SER A 223 14.91 -12.54 6.53
CA SER A 223 13.69 -12.93 7.25
C SER A 223 13.36 -11.97 8.39
N ASP A 224 14.36 -11.36 9.02
CA ASP A 224 14.16 -10.39 10.10
C ASP A 224 13.63 -9.06 9.59
N GLY A 225 14.22 -8.51 8.53
CA GLY A 225 13.75 -7.27 7.92
C GLY A 225 12.31 -7.36 7.44
N ARG A 226 11.93 -8.49 6.79
CA ARG A 226 10.53 -8.72 6.40
C ARG A 226 9.59 -8.83 7.60
N ARG A 227 10.01 -9.49 8.68
CA ARG A 227 9.20 -9.56 9.92
C ARG A 227 9.03 -8.20 10.58
N ARG A 228 10.07 -7.36 10.62
CA ARG A 228 9.98 -6.00 11.15
C ARG A 228 8.98 -5.17 10.33
N MET A 229 9.12 -5.16 9.01
CA MET A 229 8.20 -4.48 8.10
C MET A 229 6.75 -4.96 8.31
N ALA A 230 6.53 -6.27 8.31
CA ALA A 230 5.21 -6.86 8.51
C ALA A 230 4.58 -6.53 9.88
N ARG A 231 5.39 -6.48 10.95
CA ARG A 231 4.92 -6.07 12.29
C ARG A 231 4.49 -4.61 12.32
N GLY A 232 5.25 -3.72 11.69
CA GLY A 232 4.90 -2.30 11.57
C GLY A 232 3.60 -2.10 10.81
N ILE A 233 3.47 -2.74 9.64
CA ILE A 233 2.23 -2.73 8.83
C ILE A 233 1.04 -3.26 9.64
N ALA A 234 1.17 -4.42 10.28
CA ALA A 234 0.09 -5.03 11.03
C ALA A 234 -0.37 -4.17 12.22
N ARG A 235 0.59 -3.54 12.93
CA ARG A 235 0.29 -2.64 14.04
C ARG A 235 -0.44 -1.39 13.58
N ALA A 236 0.02 -0.78 12.49
CA ALA A 236 -0.63 0.38 11.89
C ALA A 236 -2.07 0.08 11.46
N ILE A 237 -2.29 -1.05 10.78
CA ILE A 237 -3.62 -1.49 10.35
C ILE A 237 -4.55 -1.67 11.56
N GLU A 238 -4.10 -2.35 12.61
CA GLU A 238 -4.92 -2.55 13.81
C GLU A 238 -5.24 -1.22 14.49
N ARG A 239 -4.24 -0.37 14.72
CA ARG A 239 -4.41 0.94 15.35
C ARG A 239 -5.43 1.78 14.58
N HIS A 240 -5.27 1.86 13.26
CA HIS A 240 -6.15 2.65 12.40
C HIS A 240 -7.59 2.13 12.40
N LEU A 241 -7.78 0.81 12.22
CA LEU A 241 -9.11 0.23 12.07
C LEU A 241 -9.85 0.00 13.40
N THR A 242 -9.14 -0.13 14.52
CA THR A 242 -9.75 -0.48 15.81
C THR A 242 -9.59 0.60 16.89
N GLY A 243 -8.75 1.61 16.66
CA GLY A 243 -8.44 2.67 17.63
C GLY A 243 -7.61 2.19 18.83
N LYS A 244 -6.91 1.05 18.72
CA LYS A 244 -6.18 0.41 19.84
C LYS A 244 -4.75 0.09 19.47
#